data_0a4c3048d5fad6b7feb67a7ca2b2f2b9
#
_entry.id   0a4c3048d5fad6b7feb67a7ca2b2f2b9
#
_cell.length_a   1.000
_cell.length_b   1.000
_cell.length_c   1.000
_cell.angle_alpha   90.00
_cell.angle_beta   90.00
_cell.angle_gamma   90.00
#
_symmetry.space_group_name_H-M   'P 1'
#
loop_
_entity.id
_entity.type
_entity.pdbx_description
1 polymer ?
#
loop_
_entity_poly.entity_id
_entity_poly.type
_entity_poly.pdbx_seq_one_letter_code
_entity_poly.pdbx_strand_id
1 'polypeptide(L)'
;MKFTIEELVTRLPLPANEKWKDGVWDIEPFEMDGVKLVFFAPRGSDYQTFHEEDEFYFIARGTGKLMIGDDVFDCVAGDAFFVAAKVPHHFDHFSEDFATWAVFF
;
A
#
# COMPACT_ATOMS: atom_id res chain seq x y z
N MET A 1 3.69 -18.46 11.24
CA MET A 1 3.05 -17.13 11.36
C MET A 1 2.19 -16.87 10.13
N LYS A 2 1.00 -16.37 10.32
CA LYS A 2 0.05 -16.18 9.23
C LYS A 2 -0.59 -14.79 9.32
N PHE A 3 -0.67 -14.10 8.19
CA PHE A 3 -1.31 -12.78 8.09
C PHE A 3 -2.47 -12.87 7.12
N THR A 4 -3.66 -12.43 7.53
CA THR A 4 -4.85 -12.47 6.67
C THR A 4 -5.41 -11.08 6.45
N ILE A 5 -5.98 -10.87 5.26
CA ILE A 5 -6.63 -9.61 4.91
C ILE A 5 -7.79 -9.36 5.88
N GLU A 6 -8.58 -10.37 6.18
CA GLU A 6 -9.76 -10.28 7.04
C GLU A 6 -9.41 -9.73 8.41
N GLU A 7 -8.30 -10.21 9.00
CA GLU A 7 -7.85 -9.73 10.32
C GLU A 7 -7.34 -8.29 10.22
N LEU A 8 -6.44 -8.02 9.25
CA LEU A 8 -5.78 -6.72 9.16
C LEU A 8 -6.75 -5.60 8.80
N VAL A 9 -7.73 -5.87 7.95
CA VAL A 9 -8.76 -4.88 7.60
C VAL A 9 -9.55 -4.42 8.82
N THR A 10 -9.82 -5.31 9.78
CA THR A 10 -10.56 -4.93 10.99
C THR A 10 -9.78 -3.99 11.91
N ARG A 11 -8.46 -3.89 11.75
CA ARG A 11 -7.59 -3.04 12.55
C ARG A 11 -7.42 -1.65 11.95
N LEU A 12 -7.94 -1.41 10.75
CA LEU A 12 -7.85 -0.13 10.06
C LEU A 12 -9.16 0.67 10.20
N PRO A 13 -9.11 2.01 10.17
CA PRO A 13 -7.90 2.82 10.09
C PRO A 13 -7.20 2.97 11.46
N LEU A 14 -5.91 3.26 11.42
CA LEU A 14 -5.19 3.78 12.58
C LEU A 14 -5.51 5.28 12.73
N PRO A 15 -5.18 5.90 13.87
CA PRO A 15 -5.50 7.31 14.10
C PRO A 15 -4.96 8.23 13.01
N ALA A 16 -5.77 9.22 12.62
CA ALA A 16 -5.39 10.23 11.64
C ALA A 16 -4.22 11.09 12.12
N ASN A 17 -3.47 11.63 11.16
CA ASN A 17 -2.39 12.57 11.40
C ASN A 17 -2.43 13.70 10.37
N GLU A 18 -1.44 14.59 10.38
CA GLU A 18 -1.41 15.74 9.46
C GLU A 18 -1.39 15.33 7.99
N LYS A 19 -0.63 14.30 7.66
CA LYS A 19 -0.54 13.79 6.28
C LYS A 19 -1.76 12.96 5.90
N TRP A 20 -2.18 12.07 6.80
CA TRP A 20 -3.27 11.13 6.59
C TRP A 20 -4.52 11.58 7.37
N LYS A 21 -5.20 12.58 6.83
CA LYS A 21 -6.30 13.30 7.51
C LYS A 21 -7.54 12.44 7.75
N ASP A 22 -7.75 11.44 6.91
CA ASP A 22 -8.92 10.56 6.97
C ASP A 22 -8.62 9.25 7.70
N GLY A 23 -7.51 9.20 8.45
CA GLY A 23 -7.03 8.00 9.12
C GLY A 23 -5.88 7.37 8.35
N VAL A 24 -5.09 6.57 9.07
CA VAL A 24 -3.97 5.84 8.47
C VAL A 24 -4.47 4.45 8.08
N TRP A 25 -4.46 4.18 6.78
CA TRP A 25 -5.00 2.96 6.20
C TRP A 25 -3.93 1.95 5.83
N ASP A 26 -2.83 1.96 6.59
CA ASP A 26 -1.80 0.92 6.50
C ASP A 26 -1.41 0.42 7.88
N ILE A 27 -0.87 -0.79 7.91
CA ILE A 27 -0.38 -1.43 9.12
C ILE A 27 0.81 -2.32 8.75
N GLU A 28 1.81 -2.35 9.64
CA GLU A 28 3.01 -3.15 9.47
C GLU A 28 2.98 -4.32 10.45
N PRO A 29 2.44 -5.48 10.05
CA PRO A 29 2.33 -6.63 10.95
C PRO A 29 3.64 -7.38 11.19
N PHE A 30 4.68 -7.11 10.40
CA PHE A 30 5.93 -7.88 10.51
C PHE A 30 7.12 -7.07 10.02
N GLU A 31 8.22 -7.18 10.76
CA GLU A 31 9.53 -6.68 10.34
C GLU A 31 10.61 -7.64 10.83
N MET A 32 11.61 -7.89 9.98
CA MET A 32 12.81 -8.64 10.34
C MET A 32 13.96 -8.25 9.42
N ASP A 33 15.10 -7.86 10.02
CA ASP A 33 16.34 -7.54 9.30
C ASP A 33 16.15 -6.54 8.16
N GLY A 34 15.31 -5.51 8.39
CA GLY A 34 15.05 -4.47 7.40
C GLY A 34 14.00 -4.82 6.35
N VAL A 35 13.47 -6.04 6.39
CA VAL A 35 12.34 -6.43 5.53
C VAL A 35 11.05 -6.19 6.30
N LYS A 36 10.15 -5.40 5.72
CA LYS A 36 8.87 -5.05 6.34
C LYS A 36 7.72 -5.53 5.49
N LEU A 37 6.76 -6.19 6.11
CA LEU A 37 5.49 -6.51 5.47
C LEU A 37 4.48 -5.45 5.89
N VAL A 38 3.84 -4.82 4.91
CA VAL A 38 2.81 -3.80 5.13
C VAL A 38 1.54 -4.24 4.42
N PHE A 39 0.40 -4.03 5.07
CA PHE A 39 -0.91 -4.14 4.44
C PHE A 39 -1.47 -2.73 4.27
N PHE A 40 -1.80 -2.36 3.05
CA PHE A 40 -2.28 -1.02 2.70
C PHE A 40 -3.62 -1.11 1.99
N ALA A 41 -4.62 -0.47 2.58
CA ALA A 41 -5.99 -0.46 2.05
C ALA A 41 -6.51 0.98 2.04
N PRO A 42 -5.99 1.83 1.14
CA PRO A 42 -6.34 3.26 1.15
C PRO A 42 -7.82 3.49 0.93
N ARG A 43 -8.32 4.57 1.53
CA ARG A 43 -9.70 5.03 1.35
C ARG A 43 -9.66 6.51 1.01
N GLY A 44 -10.40 6.91 -0.02
CA GLY A 44 -10.44 8.29 -0.51
C GLY A 44 -9.21 8.64 -1.33
N SER A 45 -8.10 8.94 -0.68
CA SER A 45 -6.87 9.36 -1.35
C SER A 45 -5.64 8.66 -0.77
N ASP A 46 -4.64 8.51 -1.61
CA ASP A 46 -3.33 8.02 -1.21
C ASP A 46 -2.35 9.21 -1.23
N TYR A 47 -1.89 9.62 -0.04
CA TYR A 47 -1.03 10.80 0.15
C TYR A 47 0.47 10.46 0.15
N GLN A 48 0.84 9.23 -0.15
CA GLN A 48 2.25 8.86 -0.16
C GLN A 48 3.01 9.54 -1.30
N THR A 49 4.32 9.69 -1.12
CA THR A 49 5.20 10.31 -2.11
C THR A 49 6.28 9.33 -2.56
N PHE A 50 7.28 9.07 -1.72
CA PHE A 50 8.32 8.08 -2.02
C PHE A 50 8.83 7.49 -0.71
N HIS A 51 9.57 6.38 -0.83
CA HIS A 51 10.22 5.71 0.30
C HIS A 51 11.70 5.57 0.05
N GLU A 52 12.48 5.48 1.13
CA GLU A 52 13.92 5.26 1.06
C GLU A 52 14.27 3.80 0.72
N GLU A 53 13.33 2.88 0.94
CA GLU A 53 13.48 1.46 0.66
C GLU A 53 12.96 1.11 -0.72
N ASP A 54 13.44 0.01 -1.28
CA ASP A 54 12.79 -0.64 -2.42
C ASP A 54 11.50 -1.30 -1.96
N GLU A 55 10.56 -1.48 -2.87
CA GLU A 55 9.23 -1.96 -2.51
C GLU A 55 8.64 -2.86 -3.59
N PHE A 56 8.03 -3.98 -3.17
CA PHE A 56 7.11 -4.74 -4.00
C PHE A 56 5.69 -4.53 -3.51
N TYR A 57 4.77 -4.35 -4.44
CA TYR A 57 3.34 -4.45 -4.20
C TYR A 57 2.80 -5.76 -4.75
N PHE A 58 1.89 -6.38 -4.00
CA PHE A 58 1.09 -7.53 -4.46
C PHE A 58 -0.36 -7.16 -4.24
N ILE A 59 -1.07 -6.83 -5.32
CA ILE A 59 -2.46 -6.36 -5.24
C ILE A 59 -3.34 -7.51 -4.76
N ALA A 60 -4.06 -7.28 -3.67
CA ALA A 60 -4.85 -8.31 -3.00
C ALA A 60 -6.34 -8.26 -3.32
N ARG A 61 -6.90 -7.05 -3.48
CA ARG A 61 -8.34 -6.84 -3.76
C ARG A 61 -8.53 -5.60 -4.61
N GLY A 62 -9.61 -5.61 -5.39
CA GLY A 62 -10.08 -4.43 -6.09
C GLY A 62 -9.27 -4.07 -7.33
N THR A 63 -9.49 -2.84 -7.77
CA THR A 63 -8.85 -2.26 -8.95
C THR A 63 -8.35 -0.87 -8.63
N GLY A 64 -7.40 -0.37 -9.42
CA GLY A 64 -6.89 0.98 -9.27
C GLY A 64 -5.87 1.32 -10.32
N LYS A 65 -5.23 2.47 -10.14
CA LYS A 65 -4.10 2.90 -10.95
C LYS A 65 -2.91 3.14 -10.04
N LEU A 66 -1.73 2.69 -10.47
CA LEU A 66 -0.47 2.96 -9.77
C LEU A 66 0.38 3.87 -10.63
N MET A 67 0.68 5.04 -10.09
CA MET A 67 1.61 5.99 -10.68
C MET A 67 2.99 5.73 -10.13
N ILE A 68 3.96 5.43 -11.01
CA ILE A 68 5.38 5.25 -10.65
C ILE A 68 6.20 6.18 -11.52
N GLY A 69 6.72 7.26 -10.93
CA GLY A 69 7.36 8.31 -11.72
C GLY A 69 6.36 8.89 -12.72
N ASP A 70 6.70 8.85 -14.00
CA ASP A 70 5.83 9.32 -15.09
C ASP A 70 4.96 8.21 -15.69
N ASP A 71 5.10 6.97 -15.22
CA ASP A 71 4.35 5.84 -15.74
C ASP A 71 3.05 5.63 -14.96
N VAL A 72 2.01 5.22 -15.68
CA VAL A 72 0.70 4.88 -15.10
C VAL A 72 0.36 3.45 -15.46
N PHE A 73 0.08 2.64 -14.43
CA PHE A 73 -0.30 1.24 -14.60
C PHE A 73 -1.70 1.00 -14.06
N ASP A 74 -2.52 0.28 -14.80
CA ASP A 74 -3.74 -0.30 -14.24
C ASP A 74 -3.33 -1.47 -13.36
N CYS A 75 -4.02 -1.64 -12.23
CA CYS A 75 -3.76 -2.76 -11.35
C CYS A 75 -5.06 -3.44 -10.91
N VAL A 76 -4.99 -4.76 -10.82
CA VAL A 76 -6.08 -5.62 -10.35
C VAL A 76 -5.49 -6.66 -9.39
N ALA A 77 -6.36 -7.30 -8.63
CA ALA A 77 -5.95 -8.36 -7.71
C ALA A 77 -5.10 -9.43 -8.41
N GLY A 78 -3.98 -9.78 -7.82
CA GLY A 78 -3.03 -10.74 -8.37
C GLY A 78 -1.83 -10.12 -9.08
N ASP A 79 -1.87 -8.82 -9.40
CA ASP A 79 -0.74 -8.13 -10.03
C ASP A 79 0.36 -7.84 -9.02
N ALA A 80 1.60 -7.83 -9.51
CA ALA A 80 2.77 -7.45 -8.72
C ALA A 80 3.51 -6.29 -9.40
N PHE A 81 4.02 -5.36 -8.59
CA PHE A 81 4.79 -4.20 -9.06
C PHE A 81 6.03 -4.01 -8.22
N PHE A 82 7.12 -3.60 -8.85
CA PHE A 82 8.32 -3.17 -8.16
C PHE A 82 8.45 -1.65 -8.25
N VAL A 83 8.74 -1.01 -7.13
CA VAL A 83 9.04 0.42 -7.04
C VAL A 83 10.40 0.59 -6.41
N ALA A 84 11.33 1.18 -7.15
CA ALA A 84 12.67 1.45 -6.64
C ALA A 84 12.65 2.53 -5.56
N ALA A 85 13.62 2.47 -4.66
CA ALA A 85 13.83 3.47 -3.62
C ALA A 85 13.84 4.89 -4.21
N LYS A 86 13.23 5.84 -3.50
CA LYS A 86 13.17 7.27 -3.83
C LYS A 86 12.38 7.63 -5.09
N VAL A 87 11.76 6.67 -5.76
CA VAL A 87 10.90 6.97 -6.92
C VAL A 87 9.52 7.40 -6.40
N PRO A 88 9.03 8.59 -6.76
CA PRO A 88 7.68 9.03 -6.37
C PRO A 88 6.62 8.08 -6.91
N HIS A 89 5.67 7.71 -6.08
CA HIS A 89 4.60 6.81 -6.47
C HIS A 89 3.38 6.98 -5.57
N HIS A 90 2.22 6.66 -6.11
CA HIS A 90 0.96 6.60 -5.34
C HIS A 90 -0.10 5.87 -6.14
N PHE A 91 -1.12 5.38 -5.43
CA PHE A 91 -2.31 4.82 -6.06
C PHE A 91 -3.36 5.91 -6.28
N ASP A 92 -4.16 5.76 -7.34
CA ASP A 92 -5.24 6.67 -7.67
C ASP A 92 -6.38 5.89 -8.32
N HIS A 93 -7.58 6.46 -8.33
CA HIS A 93 -8.77 5.87 -8.96
C HIS A 93 -9.00 4.42 -8.51
N PHE A 94 -8.81 4.15 -7.24
CA PHE A 94 -8.97 2.79 -6.70
C PHE A 94 -10.39 2.54 -6.20
N SER A 95 -10.81 1.26 -6.30
CA SER A 95 -12.13 0.83 -5.82
C SER A 95 -12.21 0.89 -4.29
N GLU A 96 -13.43 0.88 -3.75
CA GLU A 96 -13.65 0.98 -2.29
C GLU A 96 -13.05 -0.18 -1.51
N ASP A 97 -12.94 -1.34 -2.14
CA ASP A 97 -12.37 -2.54 -1.53
C ASP A 97 -10.89 -2.72 -1.81
N PHE A 98 -10.25 -1.76 -2.47
CA PHE A 98 -8.85 -1.88 -2.88
C PHE A 98 -7.95 -2.15 -1.70
N ALA A 99 -7.07 -3.14 -1.85
CA ALA A 99 -6.06 -3.48 -0.84
C ALA A 99 -4.84 -4.10 -1.52
N THR A 100 -3.67 -3.81 -0.97
CA THR A 100 -2.42 -4.36 -1.45
C THR A 100 -1.52 -4.75 -0.29
N TRP A 101 -0.76 -5.81 -0.49
CA TRP A 101 0.41 -6.09 0.32
C TRP A 101 1.58 -5.28 -0.21
N ALA A 102 2.43 -4.82 0.67
CA ALA A 102 3.69 -4.20 0.30
C ALA A 102 4.83 -4.84 1.09
N VAL A 103 5.96 -5.04 0.43
CA VAL A 103 7.17 -5.53 1.09
C VAL A 103 8.26 -4.50 0.83
N PHE A 104 8.75 -3.90 1.91
CA PHE A 104 9.89 -2.97 1.87
C PHE A 104 11.19 -3.71 2.21
N PHE A 105 12.25 -3.39 1.51
CA PHE A 105 13.55 -4.04 1.75
C PHE A 105 14.75 -3.21 1.30
#